data_ba25ac42d03fdefbe0492aa20d54efb6
#
_entry.id   ba25ac42d03fdefbe0492aa20d54efb6
#
_cell.length_a   1.000
_cell.length_b   1.000
_cell.length_c   1.000
_cell.angle_alpha   90.00
_cell.angle_beta   90.00
_cell.angle_gamma   90.00
#
_symmetry.space_group_name_H-M   'P 1'
#
loop_
_entity.id
_entity.type
_entity.pdbx_description
1 polymer ?
#
loop_
_entity_poly.entity_id
_entity_poly.type
_entity_poly.pdbx_seq_one_letter_code
_entity_poly.pdbx_strand_id
1 'polypeptide(L)'
;MADKFGLPIITLVDTPGAYPGKGAEERGQSEAIARSTEKCLQVRVPLISIITGEGGSGGAVAFATADKLLMLEHSVYSVISPEGCASILWKDSEKMREAAEALRLTAQDLKKLGVADKVMKEPLGGAQRDHKETYKVVKKGISEALKELQSKKPDALLKERRKKFLELGSKSL
;
A
#
# COMPACT_ATOMS: atom_id res chain seq x y z
N MET A 1 -0.25 -7.68 -19.32
CA MET A 1 0.42 -6.82 -20.32
C MET A 1 1.85 -6.50 -19.87
N ALA A 2 2.08 -5.87 -18.73
CA ALA A 2 3.41 -5.50 -18.23
C ALA A 2 4.42 -6.68 -18.26
N ASP A 3 4.07 -7.81 -17.73
CA ASP A 3 4.88 -9.04 -17.76
C ASP A 3 5.30 -9.47 -19.18
N LYS A 4 4.36 -9.35 -20.14
CA LYS A 4 4.61 -9.73 -21.55
C LYS A 4 5.62 -8.80 -22.24
N PHE A 5 5.62 -7.53 -21.87
CA PHE A 5 6.45 -6.52 -22.51
C PHE A 5 7.64 -6.07 -21.65
N GLY A 6 7.85 -6.68 -20.48
CA GLY A 6 8.95 -6.33 -19.58
C GLY A 6 8.81 -4.92 -18.97
N LEU A 7 7.59 -4.39 -18.86
CA LEU A 7 7.34 -3.05 -18.34
C LEU A 7 7.14 -3.05 -16.83
N PRO A 8 7.69 -2.10 -16.09
CA PRO A 8 7.40 -1.96 -14.66
C PRO A 8 5.94 -1.57 -14.43
N ILE A 9 5.40 -1.99 -13.29
CA ILE A 9 4.06 -1.62 -12.83
C ILE A 9 4.22 -0.60 -11.72
N ILE A 10 3.48 0.51 -11.83
CA ILE A 10 3.38 1.55 -10.80
C ILE A 10 1.91 1.72 -10.46
N THR A 11 1.56 1.61 -9.18
CA THR A 11 0.22 1.86 -8.68
C THR A 11 0.20 3.08 -7.78
N LEU A 12 -0.81 3.93 -7.93
CA LEU A 12 -1.10 5.04 -7.04
C LEU A 12 -2.36 4.67 -6.26
N VAL A 13 -2.27 4.68 -4.94
CA VAL A 13 -3.35 4.24 -4.06
C VAL A 13 -3.87 5.41 -3.26
N ASP A 14 -5.15 5.69 -3.45
CA ASP A 14 -5.95 6.63 -2.68
C ASP A 14 -7.39 6.11 -2.67
N THR A 15 -7.72 5.34 -1.63
CA THR A 15 -9.03 4.70 -1.49
C THR A 15 -9.34 4.42 -0.01
N PRO A 16 -10.57 4.70 0.44
CA PRO A 16 -11.01 4.34 1.79
C PRO A 16 -11.18 2.82 1.98
N GLY A 17 -11.12 2.06 0.88
CA GLY A 17 -11.30 0.61 0.89
C GLY A 17 -12.36 0.13 -0.09
N ALA A 18 -12.60 -1.17 -0.06
CA ALA A 18 -13.68 -1.79 -0.83
C ALA A 18 -15.03 -1.45 -0.21
N TYR A 19 -16.00 -1.04 -1.01
CA TYR A 19 -17.34 -0.69 -0.54
C TYR A 19 -18.07 -1.94 0.00
N PRO A 20 -18.51 -1.95 1.28
CA PRO A 20 -19.11 -3.12 1.90
C PRO A 20 -20.63 -3.18 1.58
N GLY A 21 -20.97 -3.35 0.33
CA GLY A 21 -22.35 -3.35 -0.12
C GLY A 21 -22.71 -4.53 -1.01
N LYS A 22 -23.95 -5.05 -0.89
CA LYS A 22 -24.47 -6.18 -1.66
C LYS A 22 -24.23 -6.01 -3.16
N GLY A 23 -24.51 -4.83 -3.72
CA GLY A 23 -24.32 -4.57 -5.14
C GLY A 23 -22.85 -4.57 -5.58
N ALA A 24 -21.89 -4.33 -4.70
CA ALA A 24 -20.47 -4.46 -5.01
C ALA A 24 -20.07 -5.94 -5.05
N GLU A 25 -20.53 -6.75 -4.10
CA GLU A 25 -20.29 -8.19 -4.07
C GLU A 25 -20.95 -8.90 -5.25
N GLU A 26 -22.19 -8.57 -5.60
CA GLU A 26 -22.88 -9.10 -6.79
C GLU A 26 -22.11 -8.80 -8.09
N ARG A 27 -21.33 -7.72 -8.14
CA ARG A 27 -20.44 -7.38 -9.27
C ARG A 27 -19.02 -7.97 -9.17
N GLY A 28 -18.77 -8.83 -8.19
CA GLY A 28 -17.52 -9.56 -8.06
C GLY A 28 -16.36 -8.77 -7.46
N GLN A 29 -16.63 -7.81 -6.54
CA GLN A 29 -15.60 -7.00 -5.91
C GLN A 29 -14.57 -7.84 -5.16
N SER A 30 -14.99 -8.80 -4.34
CA SER A 30 -14.08 -9.68 -3.58
C SER A 30 -13.20 -10.50 -4.50
N GLU A 31 -13.75 -11.05 -5.58
CA GLU A 31 -13.00 -11.80 -6.59
C GLU A 31 -11.97 -10.90 -7.31
N ALA A 32 -12.33 -9.67 -7.63
CA ALA A 32 -11.43 -8.72 -8.27
C ALA A 32 -10.23 -8.38 -7.36
N ILE A 33 -10.47 -8.17 -6.06
CA ILE A 33 -9.42 -7.93 -5.06
C ILE A 33 -8.49 -9.15 -4.96
N ALA A 34 -9.06 -10.35 -4.81
CA ALA A 34 -8.29 -11.58 -4.69
C ALA A 34 -7.41 -11.83 -5.92
N ARG A 35 -7.97 -11.72 -7.13
CA ARG A 35 -7.21 -11.87 -8.38
C ARG A 35 -6.14 -10.82 -8.57
N SER A 36 -6.41 -9.57 -8.19
CA SER A 36 -5.42 -8.50 -8.26
C SER A 36 -4.22 -8.82 -7.37
N THR A 37 -4.48 -9.17 -6.11
CA THR A 37 -3.45 -9.56 -5.13
C THR A 37 -2.64 -10.77 -5.62
N GLU A 38 -3.31 -11.82 -6.08
CA GLU A 38 -2.67 -13.01 -6.65
C GLU A 38 -1.77 -12.63 -7.84
N LYS A 39 -2.28 -11.79 -8.75
CA LYS A 39 -1.52 -11.36 -9.91
C LYS A 39 -0.30 -10.52 -9.53
N CYS A 40 -0.42 -9.63 -8.56
CA CYS A 40 0.72 -8.88 -8.03
C CYS A 40 1.81 -9.79 -7.47
N LEU A 41 1.45 -10.93 -6.85
CA LEU A 41 2.39 -11.94 -6.35
C LEU A 41 3.01 -12.82 -7.44
N GLN A 42 2.49 -12.79 -8.67
CA GLN A 42 2.95 -13.62 -9.78
C GLN A 42 3.78 -12.87 -10.82
N VAL A 43 3.59 -11.56 -10.98
CA VAL A 43 4.29 -10.79 -12.02
C VAL A 43 5.81 -10.80 -11.80
N ARG A 44 6.55 -10.88 -12.91
CA ARG A 44 8.02 -11.01 -12.91
C ARG A 44 8.74 -9.72 -13.29
N VAL A 45 8.00 -8.62 -13.26
CA VAL A 45 8.51 -7.25 -13.50
C VAL A 45 8.50 -6.44 -12.21
N PRO A 46 9.29 -5.36 -12.13
CA PRO A 46 9.24 -4.43 -10.99
C PRO A 46 7.82 -3.92 -10.73
N LEU A 47 7.38 -4.00 -9.48
CA LEU A 47 6.10 -3.48 -9.03
C LEU A 47 6.31 -2.52 -7.86
N ILE A 48 5.91 -1.27 -8.04
CA ILE A 48 6.02 -0.20 -7.05
C ILE A 48 4.62 0.33 -6.75
N SER A 49 4.26 0.36 -5.47
CA SER A 49 3.00 0.96 -5.02
C SER A 49 3.27 2.21 -4.20
N ILE A 50 2.44 3.22 -4.37
CA ILE A 50 2.55 4.50 -3.67
C ILE A 50 1.21 4.82 -3.04
N ILE A 51 1.17 4.90 -1.71
CA ILE A 51 0.01 5.42 -0.99
C ILE A 51 0.11 6.95 -1.01
N THR A 52 -0.85 7.60 -1.68
CA THR A 52 -0.84 9.06 -1.90
C THR A 52 -1.77 9.82 -0.97
N GLY A 53 -2.69 9.13 -0.35
CA GLY A 53 -3.64 9.67 0.62
C GLY A 53 -4.10 8.57 1.55
N GLU A 54 -5.24 7.97 1.27
CA GLU A 54 -5.80 6.89 2.07
C GLU A 54 -5.56 5.53 1.41
N GLY A 55 -4.98 4.61 2.17
CA GLY A 55 -4.82 3.21 1.78
C GLY A 55 -5.69 2.31 2.65
N GLY A 56 -6.97 2.14 2.27
CA GLY A 56 -7.94 1.42 3.07
C GLY A 56 -8.14 -0.04 2.66
N SER A 57 -8.02 -0.95 3.63
CA SER A 57 -8.53 -2.33 3.58
C SER A 57 -8.15 -3.10 2.30
N GLY A 58 -9.00 -4.03 1.87
CA GLY A 58 -8.79 -4.86 0.69
C GLY A 58 -8.64 -4.08 -0.62
N GLY A 59 -9.28 -2.91 -0.73
CA GLY A 59 -9.11 -2.01 -1.87
C GLY A 59 -7.66 -1.55 -2.05
N ALA A 60 -6.99 -1.19 -0.94
CA ALA A 60 -5.58 -0.81 -0.98
C ALA A 60 -4.67 -2.03 -1.16
N VAL A 61 -4.93 -3.15 -0.48
CA VAL A 61 -4.12 -4.38 -0.60
C VAL A 61 -4.07 -4.89 -2.02
N ALA A 62 -5.18 -4.78 -2.77
CA ALA A 62 -5.26 -5.17 -4.18
C ALA A 62 -4.20 -4.50 -5.08
N PHE A 63 -3.71 -3.32 -4.68
CA PHE A 63 -2.70 -2.55 -5.43
C PHE A 63 -1.35 -2.46 -4.71
N ALA A 64 -1.33 -2.61 -3.38
CA ALA A 64 -0.14 -2.41 -2.54
C ALA A 64 0.72 -3.68 -2.36
N THR A 65 0.32 -4.81 -2.95
CA THR A 65 1.10 -6.06 -2.94
C THR A 65 2.29 -5.95 -3.90
N ALA A 66 3.32 -5.19 -3.50
CA ALA A 66 4.39 -4.69 -4.37
C ALA A 66 5.80 -5.04 -3.84
N ASP A 67 6.82 -4.96 -4.73
CA ASP A 67 8.23 -5.05 -4.33
C ASP A 67 8.62 -3.91 -3.41
N LYS A 68 8.14 -2.69 -3.75
CA LYS A 68 8.35 -1.47 -2.95
C LYS A 68 7.02 -0.80 -2.67
N LEU A 69 6.77 -0.53 -1.40
CA LEU A 69 5.67 0.29 -0.93
C LEU A 69 6.21 1.65 -0.46
N LEU A 70 5.87 2.69 -1.19
CA LEU A 70 6.20 4.07 -0.86
C LEU A 70 4.97 4.75 -0.27
N MET A 71 5.15 5.69 0.64
CA MET A 71 4.05 6.44 1.24
C MET A 71 4.38 7.94 1.23
N LEU A 72 3.40 8.78 0.94
CA LEU A 72 3.51 10.20 1.25
C LEU A 72 3.48 10.40 2.77
N GLU A 73 4.08 11.48 3.24
CA GLU A 73 4.35 11.73 4.67
C GLU A 73 3.09 11.73 5.53
N HIS A 74 1.99 12.24 4.98
CA HIS A 74 0.70 12.35 5.69
C HIS A 74 -0.32 11.31 5.23
N SER A 75 0.08 10.35 4.40
CA SER A 75 -0.79 9.25 4.00
C SER A 75 -0.93 8.22 5.12
N VAL A 76 -2.04 7.49 5.07
CA VAL A 76 -2.35 6.42 6.02
C VAL A 76 -2.60 5.10 5.27
N TYR A 77 -2.25 3.98 5.91
CA TYR A 77 -2.52 2.67 5.35
C TYR A 77 -2.94 1.72 6.47
N SER A 78 -4.12 1.12 6.33
CA SER A 78 -4.71 0.25 7.36
C SER A 78 -5.59 -0.83 6.74
N VAL A 79 -5.62 -1.99 7.39
CA VAL A 79 -6.50 -3.11 7.04
C VAL A 79 -7.98 -2.83 7.30
N ILE A 80 -8.28 -1.90 8.21
CA ILE A 80 -9.63 -1.55 8.65
C ILE A 80 -9.65 -0.09 9.11
N SER A 81 -10.82 0.58 9.06
CA SER A 81 -10.97 1.90 9.67
C SER A 81 -10.88 1.83 11.21
N PRO A 82 -10.44 2.90 11.88
CA PRO A 82 -10.42 2.94 13.35
C PRO A 82 -11.78 2.68 13.98
N GLU A 83 -12.87 3.16 13.39
CA GLU A 83 -14.25 2.92 13.85
C GLU A 83 -14.63 1.45 13.73
N GLY A 84 -14.29 0.83 12.60
CA GLY A 84 -14.50 -0.60 12.38
C GLY A 84 -13.70 -1.46 13.36
N CYS A 85 -12.45 -1.10 13.57
CA CYS A 85 -11.57 -1.76 14.55
C CYS A 85 -12.15 -1.65 15.98
N ALA A 86 -12.56 -0.44 16.39
CA ALA A 86 -13.16 -0.19 17.69
C ALA A 86 -14.44 -1.00 17.89
N SER A 87 -15.29 -1.03 16.90
CA SER A 87 -16.55 -1.80 16.93
C SER A 87 -16.30 -3.30 17.09
N ILE A 88 -15.28 -3.84 16.46
CA ILE A 88 -14.95 -5.28 16.56
C ILE A 88 -14.30 -5.62 17.89
N LEU A 89 -13.28 -4.86 18.32
CA LEU A 89 -12.47 -5.20 19.48
C LEU A 89 -13.12 -4.80 20.80
N TRP A 90 -13.74 -3.63 20.84
CA TRP A 90 -14.34 -3.08 22.08
C TRP A 90 -15.88 -3.07 22.05
N LYS A 91 -16.52 -3.41 20.93
CA LYS A 91 -17.97 -3.29 20.71
C LYS A 91 -18.51 -1.87 20.97
N ASP A 92 -17.64 -0.88 20.73
CA ASP A 92 -17.89 0.52 21.00
C ASP A 92 -17.13 1.37 19.97
N SER A 93 -17.85 1.99 19.03
CA SER A 93 -17.27 2.83 17.99
C SER A 93 -16.67 4.15 18.50
N GLU A 94 -17.08 4.61 19.70
CA GLU A 94 -16.53 5.82 20.33
C GLU A 94 -15.04 5.68 20.67
N LYS A 95 -14.55 4.44 20.78
CA LYS A 95 -13.11 4.13 21.01
C LYS A 95 -12.26 4.17 19.75
N MET A 96 -12.69 4.91 18.74
CA MET A 96 -11.95 5.05 17.48
C MET A 96 -10.55 5.66 17.66
N ARG A 97 -10.33 6.51 18.67
CA ARG A 97 -9.02 7.11 18.94
C ARG A 97 -8.02 6.07 19.44
N GLU A 98 -8.38 5.28 20.40
CA GLU A 98 -7.58 4.18 20.93
C GLU A 98 -7.30 3.15 19.82
N ALA A 99 -8.29 2.88 18.99
CA ALA A 99 -8.11 2.01 17.82
C ALA A 99 -7.11 2.58 16.82
N ALA A 100 -7.17 3.87 16.50
CA ALA A 100 -6.24 4.53 15.58
C ALA A 100 -4.79 4.49 16.11
N GLU A 101 -4.59 4.72 17.40
CA GLU A 101 -3.28 4.63 18.05
C GLU A 101 -2.73 3.19 18.00
N ALA A 102 -3.57 2.19 18.29
CA ALA A 102 -3.20 0.78 18.28
C ALA A 102 -2.86 0.28 16.87
N LEU A 103 -3.59 0.74 15.86
CA LEU A 103 -3.40 0.35 14.44
C LEU A 103 -2.09 0.87 13.84
N ARG A 104 -1.49 1.92 14.41
CA ARG A 104 -0.23 2.51 13.90
C ARG A 104 -0.24 2.76 12.40
N LEU A 105 -1.32 3.38 11.90
CA LEU A 105 -1.63 3.51 10.47
C LEU A 105 -0.84 4.61 9.74
N THR A 106 0.00 5.39 10.44
CA THR A 106 0.76 6.48 9.82
C THR A 106 1.94 5.97 8.99
N ALA A 107 2.35 6.74 7.98
CA ALA A 107 3.49 6.40 7.14
C ALA A 107 4.78 6.17 7.96
N GLN A 108 4.99 6.97 9.03
CA GLN A 108 6.14 6.87 9.91
C GLN A 108 6.14 5.58 10.73
N ASP A 109 4.98 5.18 11.26
CA ASP A 109 4.87 3.95 12.02
C ASP A 109 5.01 2.72 11.12
N LEU A 110 4.38 2.75 9.96
CA LEU A 110 4.49 1.65 8.99
C LEU A 110 5.91 1.50 8.44
N LYS A 111 6.68 2.60 8.35
CA LYS A 111 8.10 2.53 8.04
C LYS A 111 8.90 1.85 9.16
N LYS A 112 8.62 2.16 10.44
CA LYS A 112 9.26 1.51 11.60
C LYS A 112 8.92 0.02 11.67
N LEU A 113 7.67 -0.33 11.35
CA LEU A 113 7.20 -1.72 11.30
C LEU A 113 7.71 -2.51 10.08
N GLY A 114 8.38 -1.86 9.13
CA GLY A 114 8.90 -2.51 7.92
C GLY A 114 7.84 -2.81 6.86
N VAL A 115 6.63 -2.28 7.02
CA VAL A 115 5.55 -2.38 6.03
C VAL A 115 5.82 -1.43 4.85
N ALA A 116 6.08 -0.15 5.14
CA ALA A 116 6.49 0.82 4.13
C ALA A 116 8.00 0.80 3.92
N ASP A 117 8.43 0.76 2.65
CA ASP A 117 9.86 0.80 2.29
C ASP A 117 10.43 2.21 2.38
N LYS A 118 9.62 3.23 2.09
CA LYS A 118 10.05 4.64 2.11
C LYS A 118 8.89 5.59 2.39
N VAL A 119 9.16 6.59 3.22
CA VAL A 119 8.29 7.76 3.40
C VAL A 119 8.84 8.92 2.57
N MET A 120 7.98 9.53 1.79
CA MET A 120 8.31 10.68 0.94
C MET A 120 7.73 11.95 1.57
N LYS A 121 8.61 12.92 1.83
CA LYS A 121 8.20 14.20 2.44
C LYS A 121 7.25 14.96 1.54
N GLU A 122 6.28 15.59 2.15
CA GLU A 122 5.35 16.47 1.47
C GLU A 122 5.76 17.95 1.65
N PRO A 123 5.33 18.82 0.73
CA PRO A 123 5.45 20.27 0.92
C PRO A 123 4.71 20.74 2.19
N LEU A 124 5.10 21.88 2.71
CA LEU A 124 4.40 22.49 3.84
C LEU A 124 2.92 22.71 3.50
N GLY A 125 2.04 22.15 4.32
CA GLY A 125 0.60 22.18 4.14
C GLY A 125 0.03 21.04 3.28
N GLY A 126 0.87 20.05 2.91
CA GLY A 126 0.45 18.81 2.23
C GLY A 126 0.63 18.83 0.71
N ALA A 127 0.51 17.65 0.11
CA ALA A 127 0.73 17.41 -1.32
C ALA A 127 -0.11 18.31 -2.24
N GLN A 128 -1.33 18.64 -1.83
CA GLN A 128 -2.27 19.47 -2.57
C GLN A 128 -1.87 20.96 -2.61
N ARG A 129 -0.97 21.42 -1.76
CA ARG A 129 -0.52 22.82 -1.71
C ARG A 129 0.52 23.15 -2.74
N ASP A 130 1.41 22.21 -3.06
CA ASP A 130 2.42 22.36 -4.11
C ASP A 130 2.55 21.07 -4.93
N HIS A 131 1.75 20.98 -5.98
CA HIS A 131 1.77 19.85 -6.88
C HIS A 131 3.13 19.66 -7.59
N LYS A 132 3.81 20.78 -7.93
CA LYS A 132 5.10 20.70 -8.65
C LYS A 132 6.17 20.05 -7.78
N GLU A 133 6.25 20.46 -6.51
CA GLU A 133 7.19 19.86 -5.59
C GLU A 133 6.80 18.41 -5.27
N THR A 134 5.51 18.14 -5.05
CA THR A 134 5.00 16.78 -4.84
C THR A 134 5.38 15.86 -6.01
N TYR A 135 5.20 16.30 -7.26
CA TYR A 135 5.58 15.49 -8.43
C TYR A 135 7.07 15.21 -8.49
N LYS A 136 7.93 16.17 -8.11
CA LYS A 136 9.39 15.95 -8.04
C LYS A 136 9.74 14.88 -7.01
N VAL A 137 9.16 14.96 -5.83
CA VAL A 137 9.40 14.01 -4.74
C VAL A 137 8.94 12.60 -5.13
N VAL A 138 7.73 12.47 -5.67
CA VAL A 138 7.17 11.19 -6.13
C VAL A 138 8.01 10.63 -7.29
N LYS A 139 8.33 11.44 -8.29
CA LYS A 139 9.21 11.04 -9.41
C LYS A 139 10.55 10.53 -8.92
N LYS A 140 11.17 11.22 -7.96
CA LYS A 140 12.44 10.80 -7.35
C LYS A 140 12.29 9.45 -6.66
N GLY A 141 11.24 9.29 -5.84
CA GLY A 141 10.96 8.02 -5.14
C GLY A 141 10.79 6.84 -6.09
N ILE A 142 10.00 7.02 -7.15
CA ILE A 142 9.80 6.01 -8.20
C ILE A 142 11.13 5.69 -8.90
N SER A 143 11.90 6.70 -9.31
CA SER A 143 13.14 6.51 -10.05
C SER A 143 14.19 5.73 -9.24
N GLU A 144 14.32 6.03 -7.96
CA GLU A 144 15.22 5.31 -7.05
C GLU A 144 14.79 3.84 -6.88
N ALA A 145 13.50 3.60 -6.64
CA ALA A 145 12.96 2.25 -6.51
C ALA A 145 13.10 1.45 -7.81
N LEU A 146 12.81 2.06 -8.97
CA LEU A 146 12.98 1.42 -10.27
C LEU A 146 14.44 1.04 -10.52
N LYS A 147 15.38 1.94 -10.25
CA LYS A 147 16.82 1.69 -10.44
C LYS A 147 17.29 0.47 -9.62
N GLU A 148 16.80 0.36 -8.37
CA GLU A 148 17.11 -0.79 -7.52
C GLU A 148 16.51 -2.09 -8.08
N LEU A 149 15.22 -2.05 -8.46
CA LEU A 149 14.51 -3.25 -8.88
C LEU A 149 14.92 -3.73 -10.28
N GLN A 150 15.20 -2.84 -11.21
CA GLN A 150 15.61 -3.17 -12.57
C GLN A 150 16.98 -3.87 -12.64
N SER A 151 17.81 -3.73 -11.61
CA SER A 151 19.08 -4.46 -11.52
C SER A 151 18.91 -5.95 -11.21
N LYS A 152 17.71 -6.38 -10.80
CA LYS A 152 17.41 -7.74 -10.36
C LYS A 152 16.85 -8.60 -11.50
N LYS A 153 17.17 -9.89 -11.47
CA LYS A 153 16.57 -10.86 -12.40
C LYS A 153 15.09 -11.07 -12.05
N PRO A 154 14.21 -11.38 -13.05
CA PRO A 154 12.78 -11.59 -12.82
C PRO A 154 12.44 -12.60 -11.72
N ASP A 155 13.15 -13.73 -11.67
CA ASP A 155 12.93 -14.75 -10.64
C ASP A 155 13.35 -14.30 -9.24
N ALA A 156 14.38 -13.47 -9.15
CA ALA A 156 14.80 -12.87 -7.88
C ALA A 156 13.75 -11.88 -7.36
N LEU A 157 13.19 -11.02 -8.22
CA LEU A 157 12.09 -10.12 -7.86
C LEU A 157 10.91 -10.89 -7.27
N LEU A 158 10.47 -11.93 -7.97
CA LEU A 158 9.35 -12.74 -7.53
C LEU A 158 9.60 -13.40 -6.18
N LYS A 159 10.79 -14.00 -6.00
CA LYS A 159 11.19 -14.67 -4.75
C LYS A 159 11.27 -13.69 -3.58
N GLU A 160 11.90 -12.52 -3.80
CA GLU A 160 12.06 -11.50 -2.77
C GLU A 160 10.72 -10.89 -2.36
N ARG A 161 9.82 -10.61 -3.33
CA ARG A 161 8.47 -10.13 -3.06
C ARG A 161 7.70 -11.10 -2.18
N ARG A 162 7.67 -12.38 -2.55
CA ARG A 162 7.00 -13.42 -1.74
C ARG A 162 7.59 -13.53 -0.35
N LYS A 163 8.91 -13.53 -0.25
CA LYS A 163 9.62 -13.57 1.04
C LYS A 163 9.24 -12.37 1.92
N LYS A 164 9.22 -11.15 1.35
CA LYS A 164 8.81 -9.93 2.06
C LYS A 164 7.46 -10.11 2.74
N PHE A 165 6.45 -10.60 2.01
CA PHE A 165 5.10 -10.78 2.59
C PHE A 165 5.02 -11.89 3.62
N LEU A 166 5.78 -12.97 3.48
CA LEU A 166 5.85 -14.04 4.47
C LEU A 166 6.56 -13.61 5.77
N GLU A 167 7.46 -12.64 5.69
CA GLU A 167 8.20 -12.11 6.84
C GLU A 167 7.52 -10.93 7.54
N LEU A 168 6.48 -10.33 6.92
CA LEU A 168 5.69 -9.28 7.57
C LEU A 168 5.02 -9.82 8.84
N GLY A 169 5.22 -9.11 9.96
CA GLY A 169 4.70 -9.50 11.26
C GLY A 169 5.61 -10.43 12.07
N SER A 170 6.55 -11.14 11.45
CA SER A 170 7.44 -12.05 12.18
C SER A 170 8.42 -11.34 13.12
N LYS A 171 8.66 -10.04 12.92
CA LYS A 171 9.56 -9.21 13.74
C LYS A 171 8.85 -8.41 14.82
N SER A 172 7.53 -8.47 14.88
CA SER A 172 6.68 -7.73 15.83
C SER A 172 6.08 -8.59 16.92
N LEU A 173 6.44 -9.86 16.96
CA LEU A 173 6.23 -10.81 18.04
C LEU A 173 7.56 -11.02 18.80
#